data_ec5e962bfe218bf7ab4a3bd58c80e8fb
#
_entry.id   ec5e962bfe218bf7ab4a3bd58c80e8fb
#
_cell.length_a   1.000
_cell.length_b   1.000
_cell.length_c   1.000
_cell.angle_alpha   90.00
_cell.angle_beta   90.00
_cell.angle_gamma   90.00
#
_symmetry.space_group_name_H-M   'P 1'
#
loop_
_entity.id
_entity.type
_entity.pdbx_description
1 polymer ?
#
loop_
_entity_poly.entity_id
_entity_poly.type
_entity_poly.pdbx_seq_one_letter_code
_entity_poly.pdbx_strand_id
1 'polypeptide(L)'
;MEYILKKIKDFNQKITFKSLETFVDSLEISKINYQNFINDPLSLGDYGRNIITIDPFECVLINWPPGIESSVHHHKGLFGYVVVLEGELDNISYKEEKNKIIEFKSEKYFQNGVMPEPDGVIHRLANNNTKQRAVTLHFYYPAIKSFEGMRIFNLKTKSK
;
A
#
# COMPACT_ATOMS: atom_id res chain seq x y z
N MET A 1 -6.33 -15.92 -5.58
CA MET A 1 -6.50 -14.64 -6.31
C MET A 1 -7.80 -14.57 -7.13
N GLU A 2 -8.31 -15.67 -7.60
CA GLU A 2 -9.58 -15.74 -8.35
C GLU A 2 -10.76 -15.07 -7.61
N TYR A 3 -10.86 -15.27 -6.30
CA TYR A 3 -11.85 -14.61 -5.46
C TYR A 3 -11.80 -13.07 -5.57
N ILE A 4 -10.60 -12.48 -5.50
CA ILE A 4 -10.42 -11.02 -5.62
C ILE A 4 -10.80 -10.53 -7.02
N LEU A 5 -10.33 -11.21 -8.07
CA LEU A 5 -10.64 -10.82 -9.44
C LEU A 5 -12.14 -10.86 -9.70
N LYS A 6 -12.85 -11.88 -9.17
CA LYS A 6 -14.31 -11.95 -9.27
C LYS A 6 -14.98 -10.78 -8.55
N LYS A 7 -14.57 -10.48 -7.33
CA LYS A 7 -15.11 -9.35 -6.55
C LYS A 7 -14.90 -8.01 -7.26
N ILE A 8 -13.73 -7.80 -7.84
CA ILE A 8 -13.41 -6.58 -8.60
C ILE A 8 -14.28 -6.51 -9.87
N LYS A 9 -14.42 -7.62 -10.60
CA LYS A 9 -15.27 -7.68 -11.80
C LYS A 9 -16.73 -7.37 -11.50
N ASP A 10 -17.23 -7.80 -10.35
CA ASP A 10 -18.62 -7.59 -9.93
C ASP A 10 -18.87 -6.17 -9.38
N PHE A 11 -17.79 -5.38 -9.20
CA PHE A 11 -17.90 -3.98 -8.75
C PHE A 11 -18.47 -3.11 -9.87
N ASN A 12 -19.64 -2.50 -9.61
CA ASN A 12 -20.42 -1.76 -10.61
C ASN A 12 -20.85 -0.36 -10.16
N GLN A 13 -20.19 0.16 -9.12
CA GLN A 13 -20.50 1.49 -8.58
C GLN A 13 -19.49 2.53 -9.10
N LYS A 14 -19.86 3.81 -8.99
CA LYS A 14 -18.88 4.90 -9.13
C LYS A 14 -17.79 4.74 -8.08
N ILE A 15 -16.53 4.82 -8.51
CA ILE A 15 -15.39 4.68 -7.61
C ILE A 15 -15.17 5.99 -6.88
N THR A 16 -15.38 5.94 -5.58
CA THR A 16 -15.11 7.01 -4.61
C THR A 16 -14.32 6.43 -3.44
N PHE A 17 -13.73 7.28 -2.62
CA PHE A 17 -13.06 6.81 -1.41
C PHE A 17 -13.99 5.94 -0.54
N LYS A 18 -15.25 6.35 -0.40
CA LYS A 18 -16.26 5.61 0.37
C LYS A 18 -16.68 4.29 -0.29
N SER A 19 -16.91 4.27 -1.60
CA SER A 19 -17.31 3.03 -2.28
C SER A 19 -16.18 2.00 -2.31
N LEU A 20 -14.93 2.47 -2.40
CA LEU A 20 -13.76 1.60 -2.30
C LEU A 20 -13.58 1.04 -0.89
N GLU A 21 -13.82 1.85 0.15
CA GLU A 21 -13.86 1.37 1.55
C GLU A 21 -14.90 0.25 1.72
N THR A 22 -16.12 0.48 1.26
CA THR A 22 -17.20 -0.52 1.32
C THR A 22 -16.82 -1.80 0.60
N PHE A 23 -16.19 -1.69 -0.57
CA PHE A 23 -15.67 -2.85 -1.29
C PHE A 23 -14.64 -3.63 -0.46
N VAL A 24 -13.65 -2.94 0.09
CA VAL A 24 -12.57 -3.56 0.89
C VAL A 24 -13.14 -4.20 2.15
N ASP A 25 -14.07 -3.53 2.84
CA ASP A 25 -14.71 -4.06 4.04
C ASP A 25 -15.58 -5.31 3.75
N SER A 26 -16.04 -5.46 2.51
CA SER A 26 -16.81 -6.64 2.07
C SER A 26 -15.96 -7.88 1.79
N LEU A 27 -14.63 -7.75 1.79
CA LEU A 27 -13.73 -8.85 1.45
C LEU A 27 -13.63 -9.86 2.59
N GLU A 28 -13.81 -11.12 2.26
CA GLU A 28 -13.50 -12.25 3.13
C GLU A 28 -12.02 -12.61 2.96
N ILE A 29 -11.16 -12.03 3.81
CA ILE A 29 -9.69 -12.12 3.68
C ILE A 29 -9.22 -13.58 3.64
N SER A 30 -9.85 -14.47 4.40
CA SER A 30 -9.53 -15.90 4.41
C SER A 30 -9.71 -16.61 3.06
N LYS A 31 -10.49 -16.03 2.14
CA LYS A 31 -10.70 -16.55 0.78
C LYS A 31 -9.64 -16.08 -0.22
N ILE A 32 -8.73 -15.20 0.19
CA ILE A 32 -7.70 -14.66 -0.68
C ILE A 32 -6.51 -15.60 -0.70
N ASN A 33 -6.41 -16.42 -1.74
CA ASN A 33 -5.25 -17.30 -1.97
C ASN A 33 -4.17 -16.52 -2.74
N TYR A 34 -3.21 -15.98 -2.01
CA TYR A 34 -2.20 -15.08 -2.54
C TYR A 34 -0.81 -15.69 -2.66
N GLN A 35 -0.54 -16.82 -2.03
CA GLN A 35 0.79 -17.38 -1.84
C GLN A 35 1.54 -17.59 -3.16
N ASN A 36 0.84 -18.09 -4.18
CA ASN A 36 1.42 -18.35 -5.51
C ASN A 36 1.62 -17.09 -6.37
N PHE A 37 1.18 -15.92 -5.86
CA PHE A 37 1.25 -14.63 -6.55
C PHE A 37 2.27 -13.68 -5.95
N ILE A 38 2.97 -14.11 -4.91
CA ILE A 38 4.01 -13.32 -4.27
C ILE A 38 5.21 -13.24 -5.19
N ASN A 39 5.63 -12.02 -5.53
CA ASN A 39 6.87 -11.78 -6.25
C ASN A 39 7.99 -11.44 -5.27
N ASP A 40 9.17 -11.99 -5.53
CA ASP A 40 10.39 -11.56 -4.84
C ASP A 40 10.81 -10.17 -5.32
N PRO A 41 11.50 -9.39 -4.47
CA PRO A 41 12.10 -8.14 -4.89
C PRO A 41 13.09 -8.35 -6.04
N LEU A 42 13.14 -7.38 -6.98
CA LEU A 42 14.10 -7.41 -8.09
C LEU A 42 15.53 -7.09 -7.64
N SER A 43 15.68 -6.45 -6.49
CA SER A 43 16.98 -6.09 -5.91
C SER A 43 16.96 -6.19 -4.39
N LEU A 44 18.14 -6.34 -3.80
CA LEU A 44 18.29 -6.28 -2.34
C LEU A 44 17.86 -4.92 -1.81
N GLY A 45 17.16 -4.93 -0.67
CA GLY A 45 16.67 -3.72 -0.02
C GLY A 45 15.37 -3.17 -0.58
N ASP A 46 14.73 -3.88 -1.50
CA ASP A 46 13.47 -3.50 -2.11
C ASP A 46 12.33 -4.46 -1.70
N TYR A 47 11.10 -4.10 -2.05
CA TYR A 47 9.92 -4.93 -1.90
C TYR A 47 9.49 -5.52 -3.23
N GLY A 48 8.79 -6.67 -3.20
CA GLY A 48 8.28 -7.34 -4.40
C GLY A 48 6.87 -6.84 -4.73
N ARG A 49 6.59 -6.55 -6.01
CA ARG A 49 5.27 -6.12 -6.51
C ARG A 49 4.72 -7.09 -7.52
N ASN A 50 3.44 -7.37 -7.42
CA ASN A 50 2.68 -8.07 -8.45
C ASN A 50 1.36 -7.34 -8.71
N ILE A 51 1.23 -6.71 -9.86
CA ILE A 51 -0.01 -6.05 -10.28
C ILE A 51 -1.02 -7.13 -10.71
N ILE A 52 -2.10 -7.24 -9.96
CA ILE A 52 -3.16 -8.23 -10.19
C ILE A 52 -4.13 -7.75 -11.28
N THR A 53 -4.53 -6.47 -11.21
CA THR A 53 -5.35 -5.79 -12.21
C THR A 53 -5.22 -4.27 -12.07
N ILE A 54 -5.54 -3.56 -13.14
CA ILE A 54 -5.57 -2.08 -13.14
C ILE A 54 -6.97 -1.53 -13.47
N ASP A 55 -7.94 -2.39 -13.73
CA ASP A 55 -9.30 -2.02 -14.15
C ASP A 55 -10.35 -2.74 -13.28
N PRO A 56 -11.35 -2.01 -12.76
CA PRO A 56 -11.63 -0.57 -12.83
C PRO A 56 -10.79 0.29 -11.87
N PHE A 57 -10.08 -0.34 -10.95
CA PHE A 57 -9.07 0.24 -10.06
C PHE A 57 -7.89 -0.69 -9.94
N GLU A 58 -6.75 -0.16 -9.52
CA GLU A 58 -5.55 -0.97 -9.34
C GLU A 58 -5.68 -1.88 -8.13
N CYS A 59 -5.28 -3.15 -8.32
CA CYS A 59 -5.05 -4.10 -7.23
C CYS A 59 -3.64 -4.63 -7.38
N VAL A 60 -2.80 -4.41 -6.37
CA VAL A 60 -1.40 -4.86 -6.35
C VAL A 60 -1.07 -5.60 -5.07
N LEU A 61 -0.43 -6.75 -5.21
CA LEU A 61 0.09 -7.55 -4.10
C LEU A 61 1.55 -7.15 -3.85
N ILE A 62 1.88 -6.82 -2.61
CA ILE A 62 3.23 -6.41 -2.23
C ILE A 62 3.77 -7.34 -1.15
N ASN A 63 5.00 -7.81 -1.38
CA ASN A 63 5.80 -8.58 -0.44
C ASN A 63 6.88 -7.67 0.16
N TRP A 64 6.86 -7.53 1.47
CA TRP A 64 7.79 -6.76 2.26
C TRP A 64 8.73 -7.70 3.02
N PRO A 65 9.94 -7.96 2.53
CA PRO A 65 10.92 -8.71 3.30
C PRO A 65 11.18 -8.09 4.69
N PRO A 66 11.72 -8.84 5.64
CA PRO A 66 12.07 -8.31 6.95
C PRO A 66 12.91 -7.02 6.88
N GLY A 67 12.49 -5.98 7.60
CA GLY A 67 13.20 -4.71 7.69
C GLY A 67 13.11 -3.80 6.46
N ILE A 68 12.27 -4.13 5.47
CA ILE A 68 12.15 -3.34 4.24
C ILE A 68 11.07 -2.29 4.36
N GLU A 69 11.38 -1.10 3.85
CA GLU A 69 10.47 0.05 3.82
C GLU A 69 10.41 0.69 2.43
N SER A 70 9.32 1.38 2.15
CA SER A 70 9.21 2.24 0.96
C SER A 70 9.95 3.56 1.18
N SER A 71 10.23 4.28 0.10
CA SER A 71 10.58 5.70 0.20
C SER A 71 9.42 6.51 0.77
N VAL A 72 9.72 7.68 1.34
CA VAL A 72 8.69 8.66 1.68
C VAL A 72 8.16 9.24 0.38
N HIS A 73 6.86 9.13 0.14
CA HIS A 73 6.23 9.53 -1.11
C HIS A 73 4.88 10.18 -0.88
N HIS A 74 4.40 10.85 -1.91
CA HIS A 74 3.16 11.60 -1.92
C HIS A 74 2.24 11.08 -3.01
N HIS A 75 1.04 10.65 -2.63
CA HIS A 75 -0.01 10.23 -3.55
C HIS A 75 -0.96 11.40 -3.85
N LYS A 76 -0.58 12.27 -4.79
CA LYS A 76 -1.46 13.35 -5.21
C LYS A 76 -2.40 12.88 -6.31
N GLY A 77 -3.70 13.11 -6.10
CA GLY A 77 -4.73 12.79 -7.09
C GLY A 77 -5.16 11.32 -7.10
N LEU A 78 -4.75 10.53 -6.11
CA LEU A 78 -5.20 9.16 -5.94
C LEU A 78 -5.47 8.85 -4.47
N PHE A 79 -6.32 7.90 -4.24
CA PHE A 79 -6.63 7.36 -2.92
C PHE A 79 -6.67 5.83 -2.97
N GLY A 80 -6.63 5.21 -1.82
CA GLY A 80 -6.67 3.77 -1.75
C GLY A 80 -6.86 3.20 -0.37
N TYR A 81 -6.75 1.89 -0.31
CA TYR A 81 -6.79 1.09 0.92
C TYR A 81 -5.78 -0.04 0.82
N VAL A 82 -5.17 -0.36 1.94
CA VAL A 82 -4.22 -1.46 2.07
C VAL A 82 -4.76 -2.48 3.05
N VAL A 83 -4.80 -3.75 2.65
CA VAL A 83 -5.17 -4.87 3.51
C VAL A 83 -3.92 -5.65 3.86
N VAL A 84 -3.67 -5.86 5.14
CA VAL A 84 -2.56 -6.70 5.61
C VAL A 84 -2.99 -8.16 5.58
N LEU A 85 -2.41 -8.94 4.67
CA LEU A 85 -2.70 -10.37 4.52
C LEU A 85 -1.83 -11.24 5.42
N GLU A 86 -0.61 -10.81 5.70
CA GLU A 86 0.38 -11.55 6.49
C GLU A 86 1.31 -10.57 7.20
N GLY A 87 1.64 -10.86 8.46
CA GLY A 87 2.58 -10.06 9.24
C GLY A 87 2.00 -8.74 9.74
N GLU A 88 2.83 -7.72 9.75
CA GLU A 88 2.50 -6.38 10.23
C GLU A 88 3.16 -5.31 9.37
N LEU A 89 2.55 -4.14 9.28
CA LEU A 89 3.07 -3.01 8.51
C LEU A 89 2.85 -1.71 9.27
N ASP A 90 3.88 -0.88 9.33
CA ASP A 90 3.80 0.46 9.89
C ASP A 90 3.51 1.48 8.78
N ASN A 91 2.58 2.38 9.04
CA ASN A 91 2.30 3.55 8.23
C ASN A 91 2.81 4.79 8.96
N ILE A 92 3.86 5.39 8.43
CA ILE A 92 4.49 6.57 8.99
C ILE A 92 4.09 7.78 8.15
N SER A 93 3.34 8.69 8.74
CA SER A 93 2.78 9.87 8.07
C SER A 93 3.63 11.11 8.35
N TYR A 94 3.74 11.94 7.32
CA TYR A 94 4.54 13.16 7.32
C TYR A 94 3.70 14.35 6.93
N LYS A 95 4.09 15.53 7.40
CA LYS A 95 3.56 16.81 6.94
C LYS A 95 4.69 17.72 6.47
N GLU A 96 4.38 18.59 5.54
CA GLU A 96 5.31 19.59 5.04
C GLU A 96 5.13 20.89 5.83
N GLU A 97 6.19 21.32 6.51
CA GLU A 97 6.24 22.58 7.23
C GLU A 97 7.53 23.34 6.88
N LYS A 98 7.40 24.58 6.44
CA LYS A 98 8.55 25.46 6.10
C LYS A 98 9.59 24.75 5.20
N ASN A 99 9.12 24.08 4.16
CA ASN A 99 9.95 23.30 3.22
C ASN A 99 10.70 22.11 3.85
N LYS A 100 10.23 21.62 4.98
CA LYS A 100 10.75 20.40 5.63
C LYS A 100 9.64 19.38 5.77
N ILE A 101 10.01 18.12 5.66
CA ILE A 101 9.12 16.99 5.92
C ILE A 101 9.30 16.59 7.38
N ILE A 102 8.21 16.58 8.12
CA ILE A 102 8.18 16.26 9.54
C ILE A 102 7.27 15.08 9.78
N GLU A 103 7.80 14.04 10.41
CA GLU A 103 6.98 12.92 10.88
C GLU A 103 6.03 13.41 11.98
N PHE A 104 4.75 13.06 11.91
CA PHE A 104 3.78 13.45 12.91
C PHE A 104 2.93 12.30 13.45
N LYS A 105 2.90 11.15 12.75
CA LYS A 105 2.08 10.01 13.14
C LYS A 105 2.72 8.71 12.67
N SER A 106 2.65 7.67 13.49
CA SER A 106 2.99 6.30 13.13
C SER A 106 1.91 5.36 13.66
N GLU A 107 1.39 4.51 12.78
CA GLU A 107 0.36 3.52 13.11
C GLU A 107 0.81 2.15 12.62
N LYS A 108 0.63 1.13 13.46
CA LYS A 108 0.91 -0.26 13.11
C LYS A 108 -0.40 -0.97 12.74
N TYR A 109 -0.38 -1.66 11.62
CA TYR A 109 -1.48 -2.51 11.15
C TYR A 109 -1.04 -3.96 11.18
N PHE A 110 -1.87 -4.79 11.81
CA PHE A 110 -1.64 -6.23 11.93
C PHE A 110 -2.42 -6.99 10.86
N GLN A 111 -2.15 -8.28 10.76
CA GLN A 111 -2.90 -9.19 9.88
C GLN A 111 -4.41 -8.96 10.00
N ASN A 112 -5.09 -8.92 8.87
CA ASN A 112 -6.50 -8.57 8.67
C ASN A 112 -6.84 -7.09 8.90
N GLY A 113 -5.87 -6.26 9.25
CA GLY A 113 -6.07 -4.80 9.35
C GLY A 113 -6.23 -4.15 7.99
N VAL A 114 -7.00 -3.06 7.96
CA VAL A 114 -7.24 -2.23 6.77
C VAL A 114 -6.73 -0.82 7.04
N MET A 115 -5.84 -0.35 6.18
CA MET A 115 -5.22 0.96 6.26
C MET A 115 -5.82 1.88 5.19
N PRO A 116 -6.47 2.99 5.55
CA PRO A 116 -6.91 3.98 4.57
C PRO A 116 -5.72 4.83 4.07
N GLU A 117 -5.73 5.12 2.78
CA GLU A 117 -4.79 6.05 2.14
C GLU A 117 -5.56 7.15 1.42
N PRO A 118 -5.97 8.22 2.11
CA PRO A 118 -6.66 9.34 1.48
C PRO A 118 -5.75 10.10 0.50
N ASP A 119 -6.36 10.79 -0.44
CA ASP A 119 -5.66 11.67 -1.39
C ASP A 119 -4.78 12.70 -0.64
N GLY A 120 -3.59 12.93 -1.14
CA GLY A 120 -2.68 13.94 -0.63
C GLY A 120 -1.83 13.54 0.58
N VAL A 121 -1.87 12.29 1.00
CA VAL A 121 -1.03 11.80 2.10
C VAL A 121 0.44 11.73 1.69
N ILE A 122 1.32 12.19 2.57
CA ILE A 122 2.76 11.98 2.51
C ILE A 122 3.09 10.92 3.54
N HIS A 123 3.61 9.79 3.10
CA HIS A 123 3.91 8.67 3.99
C HIS A 123 5.03 7.75 3.48
N ARG A 124 5.44 6.86 4.33
CA ARG A 124 6.14 5.62 3.98
C ARG A 124 5.50 4.43 4.68
N LEU A 125 5.61 3.28 4.07
CA LEU A 125 5.23 2.01 4.64
C LEU A 125 6.49 1.22 5.00
N ALA A 126 6.47 0.55 6.13
CA ALA A 126 7.64 -0.16 6.63
C ALA A 126 7.26 -1.49 7.29
N ASN A 127 7.96 -2.55 6.89
CA ASN A 127 8.00 -3.77 7.67
C ASN A 127 9.18 -3.67 8.65
N ASN A 128 8.92 -3.22 9.86
CA ASN A 128 9.92 -3.08 10.92
C ASN A 128 10.21 -4.40 11.65
N ASN A 129 9.50 -5.49 11.32
CA ASN A 129 9.85 -6.81 11.81
C ASN A 129 11.12 -7.29 11.12
N THR A 130 12.13 -7.65 11.89
CA THR A 130 13.43 -8.08 11.36
C THR A 130 13.53 -9.58 11.07
N LYS A 131 12.48 -10.35 11.37
CA LYS A 131 12.46 -11.80 11.24
C LYS A 131 11.41 -12.32 10.26
N GLN A 132 10.29 -11.60 10.14
CA GLN A 132 9.14 -12.03 9.36
C GLN A 132 8.83 -11.02 8.26
N ARG A 133 8.46 -11.53 7.08
CA ARG A 133 7.92 -10.70 6.01
C ARG A 133 6.53 -10.20 6.36
N ALA A 134 6.10 -9.18 5.66
CA ALA A 134 4.69 -8.80 5.56
C ALA A 134 4.22 -8.94 4.11
N VAL A 135 2.93 -9.24 3.94
CA VAL A 135 2.27 -9.28 2.62
C VAL A 135 1.02 -8.43 2.69
N THR A 136 0.87 -7.53 1.75
CA THR A 136 -0.23 -6.58 1.69
C THR A 136 -0.87 -6.57 0.32
N LEU A 137 -2.19 -6.31 0.29
CA LEU A 137 -2.95 -6.13 -0.93
C LEU A 137 -3.43 -4.68 -0.97
N HIS A 138 -3.02 -3.96 -1.99
CA HIS A 138 -3.29 -2.53 -2.17
C HIS A 138 -4.33 -2.31 -3.25
N PHE A 139 -5.26 -1.40 -2.99
CA PHE A 139 -6.29 -0.96 -3.93
C PHE A 139 -6.16 0.54 -4.12
N TYR A 140 -5.94 1.00 -5.37
CA TYR A 140 -5.76 2.42 -5.70
C TYR A 140 -6.66 2.86 -6.83
N TYR A 141 -7.19 4.07 -6.71
CA TYR A 141 -7.91 4.72 -7.78
C TYR A 141 -7.55 6.22 -7.88
N PRO A 142 -7.31 6.72 -9.09
CA PRO A 142 -7.10 5.95 -10.33
C PRO A 142 -5.87 5.05 -10.26
N ALA A 143 -5.78 4.07 -11.16
CA ALA A 143 -4.62 3.18 -11.22
C ALA A 143 -3.33 3.97 -11.44
N ILE A 144 -2.25 3.56 -10.76
CA ILE A 144 -0.93 4.17 -10.90
C ILE A 144 -0.35 3.73 -12.25
N LYS A 145 -0.55 4.52 -13.30
CA LYS A 145 -0.06 4.20 -14.65
C LYS A 145 1.43 4.46 -14.81
N SER A 146 1.98 5.39 -14.02
CA SER A 146 3.41 5.70 -13.98
C SER A 146 3.74 6.39 -12.67
N PHE A 147 5.02 6.33 -12.27
CA PHE A 147 5.52 7.13 -11.13
C PHE A 147 5.77 8.59 -11.51
N GLU A 148 5.45 8.98 -12.76
CA GLU A 148 5.52 10.35 -13.23
C GLU A 148 4.55 11.23 -12.43
N GLY A 149 5.07 12.30 -11.83
CA GLY A 149 4.32 13.16 -10.92
C GLY A 149 4.25 12.69 -9.48
N MET A 150 4.73 11.50 -9.15
CA MET A 150 4.90 11.06 -7.77
C MET A 150 6.10 11.78 -7.15
N ARG A 151 5.84 12.57 -6.12
CA ARG A 151 6.91 13.25 -5.39
C ARG A 151 7.52 12.30 -4.36
N ILE A 152 8.81 11.99 -4.52
CA ILE A 152 9.60 11.22 -3.58
C ILE A 152 10.43 12.18 -2.73
N PHE A 153 10.37 12.03 -1.43
CA PHE A 153 11.10 12.85 -0.47
C PHE A 153 12.33 12.09 0.02
N ASN A 154 13.50 12.67 -0.19
CA ASN A 154 14.71 12.19 0.43
C ASN A 154 14.80 12.80 1.83
N LEU A 155 14.65 11.97 2.85
CA LEU A 155 15.03 12.35 4.20
C LEU A 155 16.57 12.45 4.19
N LYS A 156 17.11 13.67 4.03
CA LYS A 156 18.53 13.87 4.29
C LYS A 156 18.78 13.48 5.75
N THR A 157 19.39 12.32 5.95
CA THR A 157 20.04 12.02 7.22
C THR A 157 20.94 13.20 7.53
N LYS A 158 20.67 13.89 8.64
CA LYS A 158 21.61 14.83 9.17
C LYS A 158 22.88 14.03 9.45
N SER A 159 23.86 14.12 8.55
CA SER A 159 25.23 13.77 8.91
C SER A 159 25.61 14.68 10.07
N LYS A 160 25.91 14.05 11.21
CA LYS A 160 26.50 14.75 12.34
C LYS A 160 27.85 15.35 11.93
#